data_925a4b938560744547a498273a96b4cb
#
_entry.id   925a4b938560744547a498273a96b4cb
#
_cell.length_a   1.000
_cell.length_b   1.000
_cell.length_c   1.000
_cell.angle_alpha   90.00
_cell.angle_beta   90.00
_cell.angle_gamma   90.00
#
_symmetry.space_group_name_H-M   'P 1'
#
loop_
_entity.id
_entity.type
_entity.pdbx_description
1 polymer ?
#
loop_
_entity_poly.entity_id
_entity_poly.type
_entity_poly.pdbx_seq_one_letter_code
_entity_poly.pdbx_strand_id
1 'polypeptide(L)'
;MVVNRYIIIEKKDEVYLTIDAESDIRRELSEFFTFEVPGYKFMPQYRNRYWDGKIRLFKYAKGEIYYGLLPYVKKFCEDNNIQVITKIKENNKPLDKIECAKFCKALNIPLQIRDYQFNAFYHAIQEDRCLLLSPTASGKSLIAYLILRFQLLRLKERKANKVLIIVPTTSLVEQLYKDFRDYGYN
;
A
#
# COMPACT_ATOMS: atom_id res chain seq x y z
N MET A 1 -36.93 -6.18 15.82
CA MET A 1 -35.62 -6.18 16.47
C MET A 1 -34.61 -5.67 15.44
N VAL A 2 -33.98 -4.55 15.70
CA VAL A 2 -32.85 -4.08 14.82
C VAL A 2 -31.67 -4.99 15.14
N VAL A 3 -31.35 -5.91 14.25
CA VAL A 3 -30.13 -6.71 14.36
C VAL A 3 -28.99 -5.73 14.22
N ASN A 4 -28.22 -5.53 15.28
CA ASN A 4 -27.11 -4.59 15.29
C ASN A 4 -25.93 -5.28 14.54
N ARG A 5 -25.88 -5.11 13.21
CA ARG A 5 -24.85 -5.70 12.35
C ARG A 5 -23.53 -4.94 12.58
N TYR A 6 -22.51 -5.63 13.03
CA TYR A 6 -21.20 -5.02 13.25
C TYR A 6 -20.07 -5.95 12.86
N ILE A 7 -18.91 -5.35 12.60
CA ILE A 7 -17.64 -6.04 12.42
C ILE A 7 -16.56 -5.45 13.33
N ILE A 8 -15.62 -6.28 13.73
CA ILE A 8 -14.44 -5.85 14.48
C ILE A 8 -13.22 -6.03 13.57
N ILE A 9 -12.46 -4.95 13.36
CA ILE A 9 -11.26 -4.96 12.52
C ILE A 9 -10.04 -4.79 13.41
N GLU A 10 -9.11 -5.73 13.31
CA GLU A 10 -7.83 -5.72 14.02
C GLU A 10 -6.66 -5.82 13.03
N LYS A 11 -5.54 -5.16 13.33
CA LYS A 11 -4.30 -5.35 12.56
C LYS A 11 -3.65 -6.65 12.99
N LYS A 12 -3.54 -7.62 12.08
CA LYS A 12 -2.83 -8.87 12.32
C LYS A 12 -1.32 -8.67 12.15
N ASP A 13 -0.91 -8.12 11.04
CA ASP A 13 0.48 -7.83 10.68
C ASP A 13 0.55 -6.67 9.66
N GLU A 14 1.72 -6.44 9.06
CA GLU A 14 1.89 -5.36 8.07
C GLU A 14 1.21 -5.68 6.72
N VAL A 15 0.74 -6.90 6.51
CA VAL A 15 0.11 -7.34 5.25
C VAL A 15 -1.39 -7.54 5.40
N TYR A 16 -1.83 -8.08 6.56
CA TYR A 16 -3.20 -8.53 6.76
C TYR A 16 -3.91 -7.84 7.93
N LEU A 17 -5.20 -7.64 7.73
CA LEU A 17 -6.18 -7.38 8.78
C LEU A 17 -6.95 -8.64 9.09
N THR A 18 -7.41 -8.77 10.33
CA THR A 18 -8.42 -9.75 10.74
C THR A 18 -9.75 -9.04 10.90
N ILE A 19 -10.80 -9.59 10.32
CA ILE A 19 -12.17 -9.13 10.45
C ILE A 19 -12.94 -10.21 11.19
N ASP A 20 -13.41 -9.87 12.38
CA ASP A 20 -14.35 -10.70 13.13
C ASP A 20 -15.78 -10.19 12.88
N ALA A 21 -16.62 -11.08 12.39
CA ALA A 21 -18.01 -10.79 11.98
C ALA A 21 -18.83 -12.06 11.99
N GLU A 22 -20.15 -11.92 12.00
CA GLU A 22 -21.08 -13.03 11.83
C GLU A 22 -20.96 -13.68 10.44
N SER A 23 -21.43 -14.91 10.31
CA SER A 23 -21.24 -15.74 9.12
C SER A 23 -21.87 -15.16 7.85
N ASP A 24 -23.01 -14.45 7.97
CA ASP A 24 -23.69 -13.77 6.88
C ASP A 24 -22.87 -12.59 6.36
N ILE A 25 -22.35 -11.74 7.25
CA ILE A 25 -21.49 -10.61 6.90
C ILE A 25 -20.17 -11.10 6.27
N ARG A 26 -19.60 -12.18 6.81
CA ARG A 26 -18.39 -12.79 6.20
C ARG A 26 -18.66 -13.29 4.77
N ARG A 27 -19.85 -13.82 4.52
CA ARG A 27 -20.25 -14.25 3.17
C ARG A 27 -20.35 -13.05 2.23
N GLU A 28 -21.05 -12.00 2.64
CA GLU A 28 -21.21 -10.77 1.87
C GLU A 28 -19.84 -10.14 1.57
N LEU A 29 -18.94 -10.06 2.56
CA LEU A 29 -17.55 -9.61 2.35
C LEU A 29 -16.80 -10.50 1.34
N SER A 30 -16.96 -11.82 1.44
CA SER A 30 -16.31 -12.76 0.52
C SER A 30 -16.81 -12.59 -0.91
N GLU A 31 -18.09 -12.37 -1.10
CA GLU A 31 -18.69 -12.11 -2.41
C GLU A 31 -18.22 -10.76 -2.95
N PHE A 32 -18.25 -9.70 -2.15
CA PHE A 32 -17.83 -8.37 -2.55
C PHE A 32 -16.34 -8.30 -2.96
N PHE A 33 -15.47 -8.99 -2.23
CA PHE A 33 -14.04 -9.05 -2.49
C PHE A 33 -13.63 -10.24 -3.38
N THR A 34 -14.56 -10.80 -4.15
CA THR A 34 -14.32 -11.84 -5.16
C THR A 34 -14.61 -11.28 -6.54
N PHE A 35 -13.70 -11.46 -7.48
CA PHE A 35 -13.88 -11.05 -8.87
C PHE A 35 -13.33 -12.10 -9.84
N GLU A 36 -13.90 -12.14 -11.03
CA GLU A 36 -13.43 -12.99 -12.11
C GLU A 36 -12.25 -12.35 -12.83
N VAL A 37 -11.25 -13.15 -13.14
CA VAL A 37 -10.08 -12.67 -13.89
C VAL A 37 -10.45 -12.51 -15.37
N PRO A 38 -10.22 -11.34 -15.97
CA PRO A 38 -10.48 -11.17 -17.40
C PRO A 38 -9.80 -12.24 -18.24
N GLY A 39 -10.56 -12.91 -19.11
CA GLY A 39 -10.02 -13.97 -19.98
C GLY A 39 -9.73 -15.30 -19.28
N TYR A 40 -10.17 -15.51 -18.05
CA TYR A 40 -9.91 -16.75 -17.29
C TYR A 40 -10.27 -18.03 -18.03
N LYS A 41 -11.32 -17.99 -18.88
CA LYS A 41 -11.78 -19.14 -19.68
C LYS A 41 -10.72 -19.69 -20.65
N PHE A 42 -9.77 -18.83 -21.04
CA PHE A 42 -8.67 -19.20 -21.95
C PHE A 42 -7.41 -19.67 -21.20
N MET A 43 -7.39 -19.55 -19.89
CA MET A 43 -6.23 -19.95 -19.07
C MET A 43 -6.18 -21.47 -18.88
N PRO A 44 -4.99 -22.11 -19.02
CA PRO A 44 -4.85 -23.56 -18.84
C PRO A 44 -5.35 -24.06 -17.47
N GLN A 45 -5.12 -23.28 -16.41
CA GLN A 45 -5.54 -23.63 -15.04
C GLN A 45 -7.06 -23.77 -14.91
N TYR A 46 -7.82 -22.89 -15.57
CA TYR A 46 -9.28 -22.98 -15.61
C TYR A 46 -9.73 -24.16 -16.49
N ARG A 47 -9.17 -24.30 -17.67
CA ARG A 47 -9.51 -25.39 -18.61
C ARG A 47 -9.25 -26.77 -18.01
N ASN A 48 -8.19 -26.89 -17.22
CA ASN A 48 -7.82 -28.13 -16.52
C ASN A 48 -8.53 -28.28 -15.15
N ARG A 49 -9.48 -27.38 -14.81
CA ARG A 49 -10.27 -27.39 -13.58
C ARG A 49 -9.45 -27.29 -12.29
N TYR A 50 -8.21 -26.78 -12.33
CA TYR A 50 -7.40 -26.52 -11.14
C TYR A 50 -7.78 -25.21 -10.43
N TRP A 51 -8.51 -24.34 -11.12
CA TRP A 51 -8.89 -23.03 -10.63
C TRP A 51 -10.24 -22.61 -11.23
N ASP A 52 -11.05 -21.89 -10.48
CA ASP A 52 -12.41 -21.47 -10.87
C ASP A 52 -12.49 -20.12 -11.59
N GLY A 53 -11.34 -19.51 -11.93
CA GLY A 53 -11.28 -18.23 -12.63
C GLY A 53 -11.46 -17.02 -11.71
N LYS A 54 -11.56 -17.21 -10.40
CA LYS A 54 -11.85 -16.14 -9.43
C LYS A 54 -10.68 -15.86 -8.51
N ILE A 55 -10.47 -14.59 -8.20
CA ILE A 55 -9.56 -14.14 -7.16
C ILE A 55 -10.40 -13.70 -5.97
N ARG A 56 -10.07 -14.22 -4.79
CA ARG A 56 -10.71 -13.91 -3.52
C ARG A 56 -9.73 -13.18 -2.64
N LEU A 57 -10.00 -11.89 -2.40
CA LEU A 57 -9.13 -11.05 -1.56
C LEU A 57 -9.47 -11.19 -0.07
N PHE A 58 -10.70 -11.58 0.26
CA PHE A 58 -11.10 -11.90 1.62
C PHE A 58 -11.06 -13.43 1.85
N LYS A 59 -10.29 -13.85 2.82
CA LYS A 59 -10.17 -15.27 3.21
C LYS A 59 -11.28 -15.63 4.19
N TYR A 60 -12.41 -16.11 3.71
CA TYR A 60 -13.60 -16.40 4.51
C TYR A 60 -13.32 -17.19 5.80
N ALA A 61 -12.59 -18.31 5.71
CA ALA A 61 -12.33 -19.19 6.83
C ALA A 61 -11.51 -18.54 7.96
N LYS A 62 -10.58 -17.64 7.60
CA LYS A 62 -9.69 -16.96 8.55
C LYS A 62 -10.17 -15.55 8.93
N GLY A 63 -11.14 -15.00 8.21
CA GLY A 63 -11.54 -13.60 8.34
C GLY A 63 -10.43 -12.63 7.97
N GLU A 64 -9.52 -12.98 7.05
CA GLU A 64 -8.35 -12.18 6.72
C GLU A 64 -8.54 -11.43 5.39
N ILE A 65 -8.10 -10.18 5.36
CA ILE A 65 -8.03 -9.35 4.15
C ILE A 65 -6.73 -8.55 4.14
N TYR A 66 -6.27 -8.16 2.96
CA TYR A 66 -5.09 -7.29 2.87
C TYR A 66 -5.33 -5.93 3.52
N TYR A 67 -4.35 -5.47 4.31
CA TYR A 67 -4.42 -4.19 5.05
C TYR A 67 -4.75 -3.00 4.14
N GLY A 68 -4.19 -2.95 2.94
CA GLY A 68 -4.46 -1.88 1.96
C GLY A 68 -5.91 -1.79 1.49
N LEU A 69 -6.74 -2.79 1.76
CA LEU A 69 -8.15 -2.80 1.40
C LEU A 69 -9.06 -2.24 2.52
N LEU A 70 -8.50 -1.77 3.63
CA LEU A 70 -9.27 -1.19 4.75
C LEU A 70 -10.26 -0.08 4.32
N PRO A 71 -9.91 0.87 3.44
CA PRO A 71 -10.86 1.88 2.98
C PRO A 71 -12.08 1.28 2.25
N TYR A 72 -11.85 0.23 1.46
CA TYR A 72 -12.92 -0.46 0.74
C TYR A 72 -13.82 -1.29 1.68
N VAL A 73 -13.24 -1.88 2.75
CA VAL A 73 -14.03 -2.55 3.80
C VAL A 73 -14.90 -1.55 4.54
N LYS A 74 -14.36 -0.39 4.92
CA LYS A 74 -15.12 0.67 5.57
C LYS A 74 -16.28 1.14 4.69
N LYS A 75 -16.01 1.39 3.40
CA LYS A 75 -17.03 1.79 2.43
C LYS A 75 -18.13 0.71 2.27
N PHE A 76 -17.74 -0.56 2.14
CA PHE A 76 -18.71 -1.66 2.08
C PHE A 76 -19.63 -1.67 3.31
N CYS A 77 -19.06 -1.45 4.49
CA CYS A 77 -19.85 -1.41 5.74
C CYS A 77 -20.81 -0.21 5.78
N GLU A 78 -20.37 0.96 5.33
CA GLU A 78 -21.22 2.15 5.20
C GLU A 78 -22.40 1.88 4.26
N ASP A 79 -22.12 1.35 3.05
CA ASP A 79 -23.12 1.07 2.03
C ASP A 79 -24.17 0.02 2.49
N ASN A 80 -23.78 -0.87 3.42
CA ASN A 80 -24.65 -1.95 3.94
C ASN A 80 -25.13 -1.72 5.38
N ASN A 81 -24.98 -0.52 5.93
CA ASN A 81 -25.36 -0.17 7.30
C ASN A 81 -24.79 -1.13 8.37
N ILE A 82 -23.51 -1.50 8.21
CA ILE A 82 -22.76 -2.33 9.15
C ILE A 82 -21.89 -1.43 10.02
N GLN A 83 -21.98 -1.54 11.33
CA GLN A 83 -21.13 -0.77 12.25
C GLN A 83 -19.71 -1.32 12.25
N VAL A 84 -18.72 -0.43 12.14
CA VAL A 84 -17.29 -0.79 12.17
C VAL A 84 -16.68 -0.44 13.52
N ILE A 85 -16.14 -1.45 14.21
CA ILE A 85 -15.35 -1.29 15.42
C ILE A 85 -13.89 -1.55 15.03
N THR A 86 -13.05 -0.51 15.03
CA THR A 86 -11.63 -0.67 14.69
C THR A 86 -10.76 -0.65 15.94
N LYS A 87 -9.88 -1.65 16.08
CA LYS A 87 -8.83 -1.69 17.11
C LYS A 87 -7.46 -1.34 16.54
N ILE A 88 -7.42 -0.79 15.33
CA ILE A 88 -6.18 -0.36 14.69
C ILE A 88 -5.74 0.96 15.33
N LYS A 89 -4.55 0.97 15.91
CA LYS A 89 -3.92 2.22 16.35
C LYS A 89 -3.40 2.95 15.12
N GLU A 90 -4.10 3.97 14.69
CA GLU A 90 -3.61 4.88 13.65
C GLU A 90 -2.47 5.73 14.24
N ASN A 91 -1.24 5.37 13.93
CA ASN A 91 -0.04 6.15 14.30
C ASN A 91 0.21 7.31 13.31
N ASN A 92 -0.84 7.85 12.71
CA ASN A 92 -0.74 8.95 11.76
C ASN A 92 -0.62 10.29 12.49
N LYS A 93 0.56 10.58 13.07
CA LYS A 93 0.93 11.98 13.27
C LYS A 93 1.19 12.56 11.88
N PRO A 94 0.43 13.57 11.43
CA PRO A 94 0.71 14.21 10.16
C PRO A 94 2.14 14.75 10.21
N LEU A 95 2.94 14.39 9.19
CA LEU A 95 4.30 14.89 9.08
C LEU A 95 4.23 16.38 8.71
N ASP A 96 5.05 17.19 9.35
CA ASP A 96 5.13 18.60 9.01
C ASP A 96 5.79 18.78 7.63
N LYS A 97 5.07 19.44 6.72
CA LYS A 97 5.54 19.74 5.38
C LYS A 97 6.82 20.56 5.38
N ILE A 98 6.99 21.43 6.38
CA ILE A 98 8.20 22.26 6.52
C ILE A 98 9.39 21.40 6.94
N GLU A 99 9.22 20.43 7.83
CA GLU A 99 10.26 19.49 8.21
C GLU A 99 10.67 18.60 7.04
N CYS A 100 9.71 18.13 6.25
CA CYS A 100 9.98 17.37 5.03
C CYS A 100 10.76 18.20 3.99
N ALA A 101 10.47 19.49 3.85
CA ALA A 101 11.22 20.37 2.96
C ALA A 101 12.65 20.63 3.48
N LYS A 102 12.84 20.79 4.79
CA LYS A 102 14.17 20.88 5.41
C LYS A 102 14.98 19.60 5.19
N PHE A 103 14.33 18.43 5.36
CA PHE A 103 14.95 17.14 5.07
C PHE A 103 15.44 17.06 3.61
N CYS A 104 14.60 17.40 2.63
CA CYS A 104 14.98 17.39 1.22
C CYS A 104 16.19 18.32 0.94
N LYS A 105 16.23 19.51 1.54
CA LYS A 105 17.35 20.44 1.42
C LYS A 105 18.63 19.89 2.04
N ALA A 106 18.54 19.21 3.18
CA ALA A 106 19.68 18.63 3.89
C ALA A 106 20.35 17.46 3.14
N LEU A 107 19.66 16.86 2.16
CA LEU A 107 20.24 15.80 1.31
C LEU A 107 21.29 16.33 0.34
N ASN A 108 21.39 17.63 0.11
CA ASN A 108 22.33 18.28 -0.83
C ASN A 108 22.38 17.60 -2.21
N ILE A 109 21.22 17.24 -2.74
CA ILE A 109 21.12 16.61 -4.06
C ILE A 109 21.54 17.62 -5.13
N PRO A 110 22.37 17.25 -6.13
CA PRO A 110 22.85 18.17 -7.16
C PRO A 110 21.79 18.58 -8.18
N LEU A 111 20.53 18.32 -7.91
CA LEU A 111 19.37 18.62 -8.74
C LEU A 111 18.36 19.45 -7.97
N GLN A 112 17.70 20.36 -8.68
CA GLN A 112 16.56 21.08 -8.11
C GLN A 112 15.32 20.17 -8.07
N ILE A 113 14.80 19.93 -6.87
CA ILE A 113 13.55 19.20 -6.67
C ILE A 113 12.39 20.09 -7.12
N ARG A 114 11.57 19.63 -8.05
CA ARG A 114 10.41 20.34 -8.55
C ARG A 114 9.21 20.15 -7.61
N ASP A 115 8.27 21.10 -7.61
CA ASP A 115 7.13 21.10 -6.69
C ASP A 115 6.31 19.80 -6.75
N TYR A 116 6.06 19.30 -7.96
CA TYR A 116 5.30 18.04 -8.11
C TYR A 116 6.07 16.82 -7.59
N GLN A 117 7.42 16.81 -7.68
CA GLN A 117 8.25 15.74 -7.13
C GLN A 117 8.24 15.77 -5.60
N PHE A 118 8.33 16.96 -5.03
CA PHE A 118 8.20 17.15 -3.59
C PHE A 118 6.80 16.74 -3.10
N ASN A 119 5.74 17.14 -3.80
CA ASN A 119 4.37 16.77 -3.43
C ASN A 119 4.15 15.25 -3.53
N ALA A 120 4.68 14.58 -4.55
CA ALA A 120 4.62 13.12 -4.68
C ALA A 120 5.38 12.42 -3.55
N PHE A 121 6.58 12.88 -3.22
CA PHE A 121 7.35 12.41 -2.07
C PHE A 121 6.58 12.61 -0.77
N TYR A 122 6.07 13.83 -0.51
CA TYR A 122 5.34 14.15 0.72
C TYR A 122 4.08 13.29 0.86
N HIS A 123 3.31 13.12 -0.22
CA HIS A 123 2.16 12.21 -0.21
C HIS A 123 2.55 10.78 0.12
N ALA A 124 3.61 10.25 -0.51
CA ALA A 124 4.06 8.87 -0.28
C ALA A 124 4.52 8.60 1.15
N ILE A 125 5.09 9.60 1.84
CA ILE A 125 5.52 9.42 3.23
C ILE A 125 4.42 9.66 4.26
N GLN A 126 3.33 10.35 3.88
CA GLN A 126 2.13 10.51 4.69
C GLN A 126 1.26 9.25 4.64
N GLU A 127 1.12 8.68 3.47
CA GLU A 127 0.37 7.46 3.27
C GLU A 127 1.29 6.25 3.44
N ASP A 128 0.94 5.31 4.28
CA ASP A 128 1.73 4.07 4.42
C ASP A 128 1.75 3.25 3.12
N ARG A 129 0.71 3.39 2.30
CA ARG A 129 0.53 2.68 1.02
C ARG A 129 -0.17 3.58 0.03
N CYS A 130 0.51 3.86 -1.08
CA CYS A 130 -0.08 4.67 -2.14
C CYS A 130 0.41 4.21 -3.52
N LEU A 131 -0.34 4.58 -4.55
CA LEU A 131 0.04 4.45 -5.95
C LEU A 131 0.35 5.83 -6.52
N LEU A 132 1.61 6.04 -6.92
CA LEU A 132 2.03 7.28 -7.59
C LEU A 132 2.03 7.08 -9.10
N LEU A 133 1.07 7.67 -9.79
CA LEU A 133 1.04 7.72 -11.26
C LEU A 133 1.87 8.89 -11.74
N SER A 134 2.88 8.60 -12.54
CA SER A 134 3.84 9.62 -13.00
C SER A 134 4.25 9.34 -14.44
N PRO A 135 4.21 10.32 -15.34
CA PRO A 135 4.58 10.14 -16.74
C PRO A 135 6.07 9.80 -16.91
N THR A 136 6.45 9.35 -18.09
CA THR A 136 7.86 9.14 -18.44
C THR A 136 8.60 10.46 -18.33
N ALA A 137 9.88 10.43 -17.94
CA ALA A 137 10.76 11.59 -17.75
C ALA A 137 10.34 12.58 -16.64
N SER A 138 9.39 12.23 -15.76
CA SER A 138 9.01 13.08 -14.61
C SER A 138 9.99 13.05 -13.43
N GLY A 139 11.07 12.25 -13.52
CA GLY A 139 12.04 12.09 -12.45
C GLY A 139 11.58 11.12 -11.35
N LYS A 140 10.95 10.01 -11.74
CA LYS A 140 10.53 8.95 -10.80
C LYS A 140 11.68 8.43 -9.93
N SER A 141 12.90 8.33 -10.50
CA SER A 141 14.09 7.91 -9.76
C SER A 141 14.40 8.86 -8.60
N LEU A 142 14.25 10.17 -8.81
CA LEU A 142 14.46 11.16 -7.75
C LEU A 142 13.40 11.05 -6.65
N ILE A 143 12.13 10.88 -7.03
CA ILE A 143 11.04 10.67 -6.05
C ILE A 143 11.32 9.40 -5.23
N ALA A 144 11.68 8.29 -5.89
CA ALA A 144 12.02 7.04 -5.21
C ALA A 144 13.23 7.20 -4.28
N TYR A 145 14.25 7.97 -4.70
CA TYR A 145 15.40 8.30 -3.87
C TYR A 145 15.02 9.08 -2.60
N LEU A 146 14.19 10.11 -2.72
CA LEU A 146 13.71 10.89 -1.58
C LEU A 146 12.96 10.00 -0.57
N ILE A 147 12.07 9.14 -1.07
CA ILE A 147 11.32 8.18 -0.25
C ILE A 147 12.28 7.21 0.45
N LEU A 148 13.25 6.63 -0.30
CA LEU A 148 14.27 5.74 0.25
C LEU A 148 15.03 6.39 1.40
N ARG A 149 15.57 7.60 1.18
CA ARG A 149 16.37 8.31 2.18
C ARG A 149 15.57 8.63 3.44
N PHE A 150 14.31 9.03 3.26
CA PHE A 150 13.40 9.29 4.38
C PHE A 150 13.05 8.02 5.16
N GLN A 151 12.76 6.93 4.46
CA GLN A 151 12.46 5.65 5.11
C GLN A 151 13.67 5.10 5.85
N LEU A 152 14.87 5.20 5.30
CA LEU A 152 16.10 4.80 6.00
C LEU A 152 16.30 5.59 7.30
N LEU A 153 15.98 6.88 7.32
CA LEU A 153 16.02 7.69 8.54
C LEU A 153 15.04 7.15 9.60
N ARG A 154 13.78 6.88 9.21
CA ARG A 154 12.75 6.30 10.11
C ARG A 154 13.11 4.88 10.58
N LEU A 155 13.74 4.07 9.73
CA LEU A 155 14.12 2.70 10.05
C LEU A 155 15.26 2.63 11.07
N LYS A 156 16.16 3.62 11.12
CA LYS A 156 17.19 3.71 12.16
C LYS A 156 16.57 3.75 13.56
N GLU A 157 15.46 4.47 13.71
CA GLU A 157 14.73 4.55 14.98
C GLU A 157 14.06 3.21 15.34
N ARG A 158 13.72 2.38 14.34
CA ARG A 158 13.06 1.07 14.51
C ARG A 158 14.03 -0.13 14.54
N LYS A 159 15.35 0.11 14.57
CA LYS A 159 16.40 -0.93 14.50
C LYS A 159 16.33 -1.79 13.21
N ALA A 160 15.72 -1.28 12.16
CA ALA A 160 15.71 -1.87 10.82
C ALA A 160 16.59 -1.02 9.90
N ASN A 161 17.24 -1.64 8.91
CA ASN A 161 18.23 -0.93 8.08
C ASN A 161 18.13 -1.29 6.58
N LYS A 162 17.04 -1.90 6.15
CA LYS A 162 16.89 -2.36 4.76
C LYS A 162 15.61 -1.84 4.14
N VAL A 163 15.72 -1.38 2.91
CA VAL A 163 14.62 -1.02 2.02
C VAL A 163 14.77 -1.84 0.75
N LEU A 164 13.69 -2.41 0.25
CA LEU A 164 13.65 -3.16 -1.00
C LEU A 164 12.96 -2.33 -2.08
N ILE A 165 13.63 -2.18 -3.23
CA ILE A 165 13.06 -1.56 -4.43
C ILE A 165 13.00 -2.64 -5.51
N ILE A 166 11.81 -2.86 -6.08
CA ILE A 166 11.58 -3.87 -7.12
C ILE A 166 11.32 -3.14 -8.43
N VAL A 167 12.07 -3.51 -9.46
CA VAL A 167 11.92 -3.01 -10.83
C VAL A 167 11.85 -4.16 -11.82
N PRO A 168 11.17 -3.99 -12.98
CA PRO A 168 10.88 -5.10 -13.88
C PRO A 168 12.05 -5.65 -14.67
N THR A 169 13.17 -4.90 -14.81
CA THR A 169 14.32 -5.33 -15.63
C THR A 169 15.66 -5.03 -14.95
N THR A 170 16.69 -5.82 -15.28
CA THR A 170 18.05 -5.64 -14.77
C THR A 170 18.66 -4.28 -15.18
N SER A 171 18.40 -3.84 -16.41
CA SER A 171 18.86 -2.52 -16.88
C SER A 171 18.29 -1.36 -16.05
N LEU A 172 17.05 -1.47 -15.57
CA LEU A 172 16.49 -0.48 -14.65
C LEU A 172 17.10 -0.55 -13.25
N VAL A 173 17.56 -1.71 -12.80
CA VAL A 173 18.32 -1.82 -11.54
C VAL A 173 19.63 -1.03 -11.66
N GLU A 174 20.39 -1.25 -12.73
CA GLU A 174 21.66 -0.57 -12.98
C GLU A 174 21.47 0.94 -13.13
N GLN A 175 20.45 1.35 -13.87
CA GLN A 175 20.09 2.77 -14.01
C GLN A 175 19.76 3.41 -12.66
N LEU A 176 18.86 2.80 -11.86
CA LEU A 176 18.51 3.33 -10.53
C LEU A 176 19.71 3.39 -9.60
N TYR A 177 20.57 2.38 -9.63
CA TYR A 177 21.78 2.36 -8.82
C TYR A 177 22.70 3.54 -9.19
N LYS A 178 22.90 3.79 -10.49
CA LYS A 178 23.67 4.92 -10.98
C LYS A 178 23.03 6.25 -10.58
N ASP A 179 21.73 6.42 -10.84
CA ASP A 179 20.98 7.62 -10.49
C ASP A 179 21.11 7.94 -9.00
N PHE A 180 20.99 6.93 -8.13
CA PHE A 180 21.10 7.12 -6.68
C PHE A 180 22.51 7.55 -6.24
N ARG A 181 23.54 7.03 -6.86
CA ARG A 181 24.91 7.49 -6.63
C ARG A 181 25.10 8.93 -7.08
N ASP A 182 24.58 9.28 -8.24
CA ASP A 182 24.63 10.64 -8.78
C ASP A 182 23.84 11.63 -7.89
N TYR A 183 22.83 11.15 -7.13
CA TYR A 183 22.10 11.93 -6.13
C TYR A 183 22.79 11.99 -4.75
N GLY A 184 23.95 11.34 -4.59
CA GLY A 184 24.75 11.38 -3.36
C GLY A 184 24.50 10.23 -2.39
N TYR A 185 24.02 9.06 -2.87
CA TYR A 185 23.97 7.84 -2.07
C TYR A 185 25.34 7.14 -2.13
N ASN A 186 26.06 7.13 -1.02
CA ASN A 186 27.35 6.46 -0.85
C ASN A 186 27.21 5.18 -0.05
#